data_e0f5596c1e0219d5066aa53d6cc2522b
#
_entry.id   e0f5596c1e0219d5066aa53d6cc2522b
#
_cell.length_a   1.000
_cell.length_b   1.000
_cell.length_c   1.000
_cell.angle_alpha   90.00
_cell.angle_beta   90.00
_cell.angle_gamma   90.00
#
_symmetry.space_group_name_H-M   'P 1'
#
loop_
_entity.id
_entity.type
_entity.pdbx_description
1 polymer ?
#
loop_
_entity_poly.entity_id
_entity_poly.type
_entity_poly.pdbx_seq_one_letter_code
_entity_poly.pdbx_strand_id
1 'polypeptide(L)'
;VPLTFAGTVDRTALHRAALALAPLVGAPEVAAAWDRESALPGMTVGGVARHLVGQFEAAVEFLGILPPPSHAPVVTLVELYRRTDWFTAPVDAPENTSIRDDFDAMAAGGQADSVAVLARSTAWLPDAVAAAGPTTYVPWQDCSVSTDDFLVVRAMEVLVHADDLAASVQLPLPDLDDELTHPALALLAVLSARQHGTPTALRALARAERATGPAAAFGPVAG
;
A
#
# COMPACT_ATOMS: atom_id res chain seq x y z
N VAL A 1 1.40 24.18 2.30
CA VAL A 1 2.08 23.31 3.27
C VAL A 1 2.21 21.93 2.65
N PRO A 2 3.40 21.33 2.59
CA PRO A 2 3.55 19.98 2.10
C PRO A 2 2.84 18.98 3.01
N LEU A 3 2.23 17.94 2.44
CA LEU A 3 1.75 16.79 3.21
C LEU A 3 2.98 16.00 3.67
N THR A 4 3.13 15.85 4.98
CA THR A 4 4.19 15.02 5.58
C THR A 4 3.74 14.50 6.93
N PHE A 5 4.19 13.31 7.28
CA PHE A 5 3.98 12.67 8.57
C PHE A 5 5.28 12.57 9.38
N ALA A 6 6.33 13.27 8.95
CA ALA A 6 7.64 13.25 9.61
C ALA A 6 7.54 13.61 11.11
N GLY A 7 8.03 12.71 11.95
CA GLY A 7 8.01 12.86 13.42
C GLY A 7 6.67 12.56 14.09
N THR A 8 5.66 12.04 13.36
CA THR A 8 4.32 11.74 13.91
C THR A 8 3.92 10.27 13.82
N VAL A 9 4.73 9.44 13.18
CA VAL A 9 4.41 8.03 12.90
C VAL A 9 4.95 7.13 14.00
N ASP A 10 4.14 6.20 14.47
CA ASP A 10 4.64 5.04 15.19
C ASP A 10 5.25 4.05 14.18
N ARG A 11 6.57 4.03 14.12
CA ARG A 11 7.32 3.19 13.17
C ARG A 11 7.17 1.69 13.42
N THR A 12 6.60 1.29 14.57
CA THR A 12 6.33 -0.13 14.89
C THR A 12 4.95 -0.59 14.40
N ALA A 13 4.08 0.32 13.96
CA ALA A 13 2.72 0.01 13.50
C ALA A 13 2.71 -0.98 12.32
N LEU A 14 3.63 -0.82 11.37
CA LEU A 14 3.73 -1.73 10.21
C LEU A 14 4.09 -3.16 10.63
N HIS A 15 4.95 -3.34 11.65
CA HIS A 15 5.27 -4.67 12.21
C HIS A 15 4.05 -5.30 12.87
N ARG A 16 3.28 -4.54 13.67
CA ARG A 16 2.04 -5.04 14.29
C ARG A 16 1.00 -5.43 13.23
N ALA A 17 0.89 -4.65 12.15
CA ALA A 17 0.01 -4.99 11.03
C ALA A 17 0.41 -6.31 10.36
N ALA A 18 1.71 -6.57 10.16
CA ALA A 18 2.18 -7.84 9.61
C ALA A 18 1.73 -9.04 10.48
N LEU A 19 1.83 -8.90 11.81
CA LEU A 19 1.36 -9.92 12.75
C LEU A 19 -0.17 -10.10 12.70
N ALA A 20 -0.93 -9.00 12.63
CA ALA A 20 -2.38 -9.03 12.59
C ALA A 20 -2.93 -9.63 11.27
N LEU A 21 -2.20 -9.44 10.15
CA LEU A 21 -2.61 -9.91 8.83
C LEU A 21 -2.13 -11.33 8.50
N ALA A 22 -1.19 -11.89 9.27
CA ALA A 22 -0.69 -13.25 9.02
C ALA A 22 -1.82 -14.32 9.00
N PRO A 23 -2.85 -14.30 9.89
CA PRO A 23 -3.97 -15.21 9.81
C PRO A 23 -4.80 -15.07 8.53
N LEU A 24 -5.01 -13.85 8.01
CA LEU A 24 -5.72 -13.62 6.76
C LEU A 24 -4.95 -14.20 5.57
N VAL A 25 -3.66 -13.89 5.45
CA VAL A 25 -2.81 -14.41 4.37
C VAL A 25 -2.73 -15.94 4.40
N GLY A 26 -2.70 -16.54 5.61
CA GLY A 26 -2.66 -17.99 5.82
C GLY A 26 -4.03 -18.68 5.84
N ALA A 27 -5.13 -17.97 5.59
CA ALA A 27 -6.48 -18.53 5.69
C ALA A 27 -6.72 -19.62 4.63
N PRO A 28 -7.43 -20.72 4.99
CA PRO A 28 -7.77 -21.77 4.02
C PRO A 28 -8.64 -21.25 2.86
N GLU A 29 -9.44 -20.23 3.09
CA GLU A 29 -10.26 -19.56 2.07
C GLU A 29 -9.40 -18.90 1.00
N VAL A 30 -8.27 -18.30 1.39
CA VAL A 30 -7.28 -17.73 0.47
C VAL A 30 -6.62 -18.84 -0.36
N ALA A 31 -6.21 -19.95 0.29
CA ALA A 31 -5.66 -21.12 -0.43
C ALA A 31 -6.64 -21.68 -1.46
N ALA A 32 -7.90 -21.85 -1.07
CA ALA A 32 -8.95 -22.41 -1.93
C ALA A 32 -9.32 -21.50 -3.11
N ALA A 33 -9.05 -20.22 -3.00
CA ALA A 33 -9.36 -19.22 -4.02
C ALA A 33 -8.13 -18.75 -4.82
N TRP A 34 -6.94 -19.29 -4.57
CA TRP A 34 -5.64 -18.75 -4.99
C TRP A 34 -5.57 -18.30 -6.44
N ASP A 35 -6.06 -19.13 -7.37
CA ASP A 35 -6.03 -18.87 -8.82
C ASP A 35 -7.31 -18.20 -9.34
N ARG A 36 -8.25 -17.84 -8.45
CA ARG A 36 -9.49 -17.16 -8.85
C ARG A 36 -9.24 -15.66 -8.96
N GLU A 37 -10.05 -14.99 -9.79
CA GLU A 37 -10.10 -13.53 -9.83
C GLU A 37 -10.46 -12.95 -8.46
N SER A 38 -9.74 -11.91 -8.07
CA SER A 38 -9.92 -11.23 -6.79
C SER A 38 -10.95 -10.09 -6.86
N ALA A 39 -11.12 -9.37 -5.76
CA ALA A 39 -11.89 -8.12 -5.74
C ALA A 39 -11.21 -6.99 -6.54
N LEU A 40 -9.91 -7.10 -6.81
CA LEU A 40 -9.17 -6.20 -7.70
C LEU A 40 -9.19 -6.77 -9.12
N PRO A 41 -9.98 -6.18 -10.06
CA PRO A 41 -10.15 -6.74 -11.40
C PRO A 41 -8.84 -6.95 -12.15
N GLY A 42 -8.70 -8.11 -12.79
CA GLY A 42 -7.52 -8.50 -13.56
C GLY A 42 -6.34 -8.97 -12.72
N MET A 43 -6.55 -9.33 -11.46
CA MET A 43 -5.54 -9.89 -10.56
C MET A 43 -6.11 -11.10 -9.83
N THR A 44 -5.34 -12.15 -9.66
CA THR A 44 -5.77 -13.32 -8.88
C THR A 44 -5.78 -13.04 -7.38
N VAL A 45 -6.48 -13.87 -6.60
CA VAL A 45 -6.41 -13.82 -5.13
C VAL A 45 -4.98 -14.02 -4.64
N GLY A 46 -4.24 -14.93 -5.29
CA GLY A 46 -2.81 -15.14 -5.03
C GLY A 46 -1.96 -13.90 -5.32
N GLY A 47 -2.23 -13.23 -6.44
CA GLY A 47 -1.57 -11.97 -6.80
C GLY A 47 -1.79 -10.88 -5.77
N VAL A 48 -3.05 -10.66 -5.32
CA VAL A 48 -3.37 -9.69 -4.25
C VAL A 48 -2.68 -10.06 -2.94
N ALA A 49 -2.73 -11.35 -2.55
CA ALA A 49 -2.03 -11.82 -1.34
C ALA A 49 -0.52 -11.56 -1.44
N ARG A 50 0.10 -11.84 -2.60
CA ARG A 50 1.52 -11.60 -2.82
C ARG A 50 1.84 -10.10 -2.87
N HIS A 51 0.96 -9.27 -3.43
CA HIS A 51 1.10 -7.81 -3.44
C HIS A 51 1.05 -7.25 -2.02
N LEU A 52 0.06 -7.66 -1.20
CA LEU A 52 -0.02 -7.31 0.21
C LEU A 52 1.27 -7.67 0.95
N VAL A 53 1.75 -8.90 0.81
CA VAL A 53 2.99 -9.36 1.45
C VAL A 53 4.21 -8.60 0.94
N GLY A 54 4.22 -8.26 -0.34
CA GLY A 54 5.26 -7.46 -0.99
C GLY A 54 5.46 -6.07 -0.36
N GLN A 55 4.45 -5.51 0.30
CA GLN A 55 4.58 -4.22 0.98
C GLN A 55 5.52 -4.30 2.19
N PHE A 56 5.48 -5.40 2.93
CA PHE A 56 6.38 -5.65 4.07
C PHE A 56 7.79 -6.01 3.59
N GLU A 57 7.89 -6.79 2.52
CA GLU A 57 9.17 -7.14 1.89
C GLU A 57 9.87 -5.88 1.37
N ALA A 58 9.17 -5.03 0.62
CA ALA A 58 9.67 -3.75 0.14
C ALA A 58 10.04 -2.78 1.28
N ALA A 59 9.29 -2.79 2.39
CA ALA A 59 9.66 -2.00 3.55
C ALA A 59 11.02 -2.42 4.12
N VAL A 60 11.26 -3.71 4.31
CA VAL A 60 12.55 -4.23 4.79
C VAL A 60 13.68 -3.90 3.82
N GLU A 61 13.45 -4.15 2.52
CA GLU A 61 14.45 -3.94 1.48
C GLU A 61 14.86 -2.47 1.39
N PHE A 62 13.89 -1.54 1.31
CA PHE A 62 14.21 -0.13 1.04
C PHE A 62 14.72 0.61 2.28
N LEU A 63 14.25 0.25 3.48
CA LEU A 63 14.85 0.74 4.71
C LEU A 63 16.31 0.28 4.86
N GLY A 64 16.67 -0.86 4.26
CA GLY A 64 18.02 -1.41 4.24
C GLY A 64 18.98 -0.74 3.25
N ILE A 65 18.52 0.12 2.35
CA ILE A 65 19.38 0.85 1.40
C ILE A 65 20.01 2.05 2.13
N LEU A 66 21.16 1.82 2.73
CA LEU A 66 21.84 2.79 3.60
C LEU A 66 23.31 2.99 3.19
N PRO A 67 23.77 4.25 2.99
CA PRO A 67 22.93 5.45 2.88
C PRO A 67 22.13 5.48 1.59
N PRO A 68 21.04 6.29 1.50
CA PRO A 68 20.37 6.55 0.23
C PRO A 68 21.35 7.10 -0.82
N PRO A 69 21.17 6.78 -2.13
CA PRO A 69 22.03 7.30 -3.18
C PRO A 69 22.09 8.84 -3.16
N SER A 70 23.28 9.41 -3.24
CA SER A 70 23.49 10.87 -3.14
C SER A 70 22.86 11.68 -4.27
N HIS A 71 22.57 11.03 -5.40
CA HIS A 71 21.89 11.67 -6.55
C HIS A 71 20.37 11.70 -6.40
N ALA A 72 19.79 10.87 -5.52
CA ALA A 72 18.35 10.76 -5.35
C ALA A 72 17.77 12.01 -4.65
N PRO A 73 16.92 12.82 -5.31
CA PRO A 73 16.34 13.99 -4.69
C PRO A 73 15.36 13.57 -3.57
N VAL A 74 15.34 14.33 -2.49
CA VAL A 74 14.32 14.17 -1.44
C VAL A 74 13.06 14.92 -1.89
N VAL A 75 11.95 14.17 -2.03
CA VAL A 75 10.66 14.70 -2.50
C VAL A 75 9.58 14.60 -1.43
N THR A 76 8.51 15.36 -1.58
CA THR A 76 7.31 15.26 -0.73
C THR A 76 6.40 14.13 -1.19
N LEU A 77 5.48 13.66 -0.32
CA LEU A 77 4.46 12.67 -0.72
C LEU A 77 3.66 13.11 -1.95
N VAL A 78 3.30 14.39 -2.02
CA VAL A 78 2.59 14.94 -3.18
C VAL A 78 3.40 14.82 -4.46
N GLU A 79 4.70 15.02 -4.37
CA GLU A 79 5.59 14.92 -5.52
C GLU A 79 5.86 13.46 -5.91
N LEU A 80 5.97 12.57 -4.93
CA LEU A 80 6.07 11.13 -5.12
C LEU A 80 4.91 10.64 -6.01
N TYR A 81 3.67 10.95 -5.65
CA TYR A 81 2.48 10.53 -6.41
C TYR A 81 2.33 11.25 -7.76
N ARG A 82 2.92 12.42 -7.95
CA ARG A 82 2.98 13.06 -9.28
C ARG A 82 3.89 12.36 -10.27
N ARG A 83 4.86 11.60 -9.77
CA ARG A 83 5.81 10.82 -10.58
C ARG A 83 5.30 9.42 -10.88
N THR A 84 4.12 9.09 -10.39
CA THR A 84 3.56 7.74 -10.41
C THR A 84 2.48 7.66 -11.47
N ASP A 85 2.80 7.12 -12.64
CA ASP A 85 1.90 7.10 -13.80
C ASP A 85 0.65 6.25 -13.54
N TRP A 86 0.77 5.11 -12.84
CA TRP A 86 -0.35 4.24 -12.50
C TRP A 86 -1.41 4.89 -11.62
N PHE A 87 -1.07 5.93 -10.87
CA PHE A 87 -1.95 6.57 -9.89
C PHE A 87 -3.22 7.15 -10.52
N THR A 88 -3.11 7.73 -11.73
CA THR A 88 -4.22 8.34 -12.47
C THR A 88 -4.63 7.53 -13.70
N ALA A 89 -3.89 6.47 -14.03
CA ALA A 89 -4.14 5.64 -15.18
C ALA A 89 -5.43 4.82 -15.02
N PRO A 90 -6.14 4.53 -16.12
CA PRO A 90 -7.22 3.54 -16.12
C PRO A 90 -6.74 2.20 -15.57
N VAL A 91 -7.64 1.44 -14.96
CA VAL A 91 -7.33 0.15 -14.33
C VAL A 91 -6.73 -0.87 -15.33
N ASP A 92 -7.09 -0.76 -16.61
CA ASP A 92 -6.63 -1.59 -17.72
C ASP A 92 -5.44 -1.02 -18.50
N ALA A 93 -4.88 0.11 -18.03
CA ALA A 93 -3.70 0.70 -18.66
C ALA A 93 -2.45 -0.17 -18.43
N PRO A 94 -1.46 -0.13 -19.36
CA PRO A 94 -0.23 -0.93 -19.24
C PRO A 94 0.51 -0.77 -17.92
N GLU A 95 0.50 0.44 -17.34
CA GLU A 95 1.13 0.75 -16.07
C GLU A 95 0.52 -0.05 -14.91
N ASN A 96 -0.80 -0.29 -14.96
CA ASN A 96 -1.51 -1.06 -13.95
C ASN A 96 -1.50 -2.57 -14.26
N THR A 97 -1.59 -2.97 -15.54
CA THR A 97 -1.56 -4.39 -15.90
C THR A 97 -0.21 -5.02 -15.63
N SER A 98 0.90 -4.32 -15.88
CA SER A 98 2.25 -4.84 -15.60
C SER A 98 2.46 -5.13 -14.11
N ILE A 99 1.96 -4.27 -13.21
CA ILE A 99 2.05 -4.51 -11.77
C ILE A 99 1.28 -5.79 -11.39
N ARG A 100 0.07 -5.96 -11.93
CA ARG A 100 -0.75 -7.16 -11.66
C ARG A 100 -0.09 -8.43 -12.19
N ASP A 101 0.40 -8.39 -13.43
CA ASP A 101 1.08 -9.53 -14.05
C ASP A 101 2.34 -9.94 -13.26
N ASP A 102 3.11 -8.97 -12.77
CA ASP A 102 4.29 -9.23 -11.94
C ASP A 102 3.92 -9.94 -10.62
N PHE A 103 2.89 -9.46 -9.91
CA PHE A 103 2.47 -10.09 -8.65
C PHE A 103 1.77 -11.43 -8.86
N ASP A 104 1.01 -11.62 -9.93
CA ASP A 104 0.47 -12.92 -10.31
C ASP A 104 1.60 -13.93 -10.64
N ALA A 105 2.65 -13.49 -11.33
CA ALA A 105 3.83 -14.31 -11.57
C ALA A 105 4.58 -14.64 -10.27
N MET A 106 4.72 -13.70 -9.35
CA MET A 106 5.32 -13.91 -8.03
C MET A 106 4.47 -14.84 -7.14
N ALA A 107 3.16 -14.89 -7.36
CA ALA A 107 2.23 -15.77 -6.65
C ALA A 107 2.32 -17.25 -7.11
N ALA A 108 3.07 -17.57 -8.17
CA ALA A 108 3.23 -18.93 -8.68
C ALA A 108 3.80 -19.93 -7.66
N GLY A 109 4.51 -19.45 -6.62
CA GLY A 109 4.98 -20.26 -5.48
C GLY A 109 3.86 -20.75 -4.54
N GLY A 110 2.64 -20.23 -4.70
CA GLY A 110 1.47 -20.57 -3.90
C GLY A 110 1.42 -19.87 -2.55
N GLN A 111 0.33 -20.12 -1.80
CA GLN A 111 0.09 -19.47 -0.50
C GLN A 111 1.22 -19.70 0.50
N ALA A 112 1.76 -20.92 0.58
CA ALA A 112 2.81 -21.27 1.54
C ALA A 112 4.07 -20.42 1.35
N ASP A 113 4.43 -20.10 0.11
CA ASP A 113 5.56 -19.23 -0.19
C ASP A 113 5.28 -17.79 0.26
N SER A 114 4.10 -17.25 -0.03
CA SER A 114 3.69 -15.92 0.42
C SER A 114 3.65 -15.80 1.95
N VAL A 115 3.16 -16.83 2.66
CA VAL A 115 3.21 -16.90 4.13
C VAL A 115 4.66 -16.91 4.63
N ALA A 116 5.55 -17.64 3.98
CA ALA A 116 6.97 -17.67 4.36
C ALA A 116 7.67 -16.32 4.12
N VAL A 117 7.33 -15.61 3.02
CA VAL A 117 7.81 -14.25 2.76
C VAL A 117 7.32 -13.28 3.83
N LEU A 118 6.03 -13.34 4.20
CA LEU A 118 5.46 -12.49 5.26
C LEU A 118 6.16 -12.74 6.61
N ALA A 119 6.32 -14.00 7.00
CA ALA A 119 6.97 -14.37 8.25
C ALA A 119 8.43 -13.86 8.32
N ARG A 120 9.16 -13.99 7.22
CA ARG A 120 10.53 -13.50 7.11
C ARG A 120 10.60 -11.97 7.20
N SER A 121 9.74 -11.27 6.46
CA SER A 121 9.67 -9.80 6.49
C SER A 121 9.26 -9.29 7.86
N THR A 122 8.28 -9.94 8.51
CA THR A 122 7.86 -9.63 9.88
C THR A 122 9.03 -9.73 10.86
N ALA A 123 9.85 -10.79 10.75
CA ALA A 123 11.01 -10.98 11.63
C ALA A 123 12.10 -9.91 11.45
N TRP A 124 12.29 -9.39 10.23
CA TRP A 124 13.35 -8.42 9.93
C TRP A 124 12.92 -6.96 10.05
N LEU A 125 11.62 -6.68 10.00
CA LEU A 125 11.10 -5.32 9.99
C LEU A 125 11.51 -4.47 11.21
N PRO A 126 11.52 -5.00 12.46
CA PRO A 126 11.97 -4.21 13.62
C PRO A 126 13.41 -3.70 13.49
N ASP A 127 14.32 -4.55 13.04
CA ASP A 127 15.74 -4.19 12.88
C ASP A 127 15.92 -3.21 11.71
N ALA A 128 15.20 -3.40 10.60
CA ALA A 128 15.23 -2.50 9.45
C ALA A 128 14.72 -1.09 9.84
N VAL A 129 13.64 -1.01 10.61
CA VAL A 129 13.09 0.24 11.13
C VAL A 129 14.05 0.92 12.11
N ALA A 130 14.68 0.15 13.00
CA ALA A 130 15.64 0.68 13.97
C ALA A 130 16.91 1.23 13.31
N ALA A 131 17.36 0.61 12.22
CA ALA A 131 18.55 1.03 11.46
C ALA A 131 18.24 2.18 10.49
N ALA A 132 16.97 2.43 10.16
CA ALA A 132 16.58 3.39 9.13
C ALA A 132 17.03 4.82 9.44
N GLY A 133 17.55 5.49 8.42
CA GLY A 133 17.91 6.91 8.46
C GLY A 133 16.69 7.85 8.43
N PRO A 134 16.91 9.17 8.33
CA PRO A 134 15.83 10.15 8.25
C PRO A 134 15.06 10.11 6.91
N THR A 135 15.67 9.55 5.85
CA THR A 135 15.10 9.42 4.52
C THR A 135 15.27 8.00 4.00
N THR A 136 14.28 7.52 3.23
CA THR A 136 14.28 6.21 2.58
C THR A 136 14.24 6.40 1.06
N TYR A 137 15.11 5.68 0.36
CA TYR A 137 15.17 5.64 -1.10
C TYR A 137 14.07 4.76 -1.68
N VAL A 138 13.45 5.23 -2.76
CA VAL A 138 12.42 4.51 -3.52
C VAL A 138 12.97 4.19 -4.90
N PRO A 139 13.49 2.96 -5.13
CA PRO A 139 14.27 2.61 -6.31
C PRO A 139 13.57 2.85 -7.64
N TRP A 140 12.31 2.45 -7.77
CA TRP A 140 11.56 2.59 -9.04
C TRP A 140 11.22 4.03 -9.43
N GLN A 141 11.36 5.00 -8.50
CA GLN A 141 11.15 6.43 -8.76
C GLN A 141 12.44 7.24 -8.74
N ASP A 142 13.56 6.61 -8.43
CA ASP A 142 14.87 7.24 -8.27
C ASP A 142 14.80 8.53 -7.42
N CYS A 143 14.14 8.44 -6.28
CA CYS A 143 14.01 9.54 -5.32
C CYS A 143 13.97 9.02 -3.88
N SER A 144 14.09 9.92 -2.93
CA SER A 144 13.92 9.63 -1.50
C SER A 144 12.75 10.43 -0.93
N VAL A 145 12.13 9.88 0.11
CA VAL A 145 11.14 10.58 0.95
C VAL A 145 11.56 10.52 2.41
N SER A 146 10.92 11.27 3.30
CA SER A 146 11.15 11.03 4.73
C SER A 146 10.79 9.58 5.06
N THR A 147 11.54 8.96 5.98
CA THR A 147 11.27 7.55 6.37
C THR A 147 9.87 7.39 6.93
N ASP A 148 9.36 8.36 7.68
CA ASP A 148 8.00 8.31 8.19
C ASP A 148 6.95 8.40 7.06
N ASP A 149 7.16 9.27 6.07
CA ASP A 149 6.31 9.34 4.89
C ASP A 149 6.34 8.04 4.08
N PHE A 150 7.52 7.40 3.95
CA PHE A 150 7.65 6.09 3.32
C PHE A 150 6.82 5.02 4.05
N LEU A 151 6.91 4.97 5.39
CA LEU A 151 6.14 4.03 6.20
C LEU A 151 4.63 4.26 6.06
N VAL A 152 4.18 5.51 5.95
CA VAL A 152 2.75 5.82 5.69
C VAL A 152 2.31 5.36 4.31
N VAL A 153 3.16 5.48 3.29
CA VAL A 153 2.87 4.90 1.96
C VAL A 153 2.71 3.37 2.05
N ARG A 154 3.63 2.69 2.76
CA ARG A 154 3.50 1.23 2.96
C ARG A 154 2.25 0.86 3.78
N ALA A 155 1.93 1.64 4.82
CA ALA A 155 0.72 1.44 5.63
C ALA A 155 -0.56 1.58 4.78
N MET A 156 -0.60 2.56 3.89
CA MET A 156 -1.73 2.77 2.98
C MET A 156 -1.89 1.60 2.00
N GLU A 157 -0.82 1.14 1.37
CA GLU A 157 -0.83 -0.02 0.48
C GLU A 157 -1.26 -1.31 1.23
N VAL A 158 -0.74 -1.51 2.46
CA VAL A 158 -1.13 -2.63 3.32
C VAL A 158 -2.62 -2.59 3.63
N LEU A 159 -3.16 -1.43 4.01
CA LEU A 159 -4.58 -1.28 4.36
C LEU A 159 -5.50 -1.58 3.17
N VAL A 160 -5.17 -1.02 1.99
CA VAL A 160 -5.96 -1.21 0.76
C VAL A 160 -5.94 -2.67 0.32
N HIS A 161 -4.75 -3.27 0.21
CA HIS A 161 -4.65 -4.65 -0.27
C HIS A 161 -5.07 -5.71 0.76
N ALA A 162 -5.08 -5.38 2.06
CA ALA A 162 -5.69 -6.24 3.07
C ALA A 162 -7.21 -6.28 2.92
N ASP A 163 -7.84 -5.14 2.62
CA ASP A 163 -9.28 -5.07 2.32
C ASP A 163 -9.61 -5.79 1.02
N ASP A 164 -8.83 -5.58 -0.04
CA ASP A 164 -8.99 -6.31 -1.32
C ASP A 164 -8.91 -7.83 -1.12
N LEU A 165 -7.95 -8.32 -0.32
CA LEU A 165 -7.80 -9.75 -0.05
C LEU A 165 -8.97 -10.28 0.78
N ALA A 166 -9.35 -9.60 1.84
CA ALA A 166 -10.46 -9.98 2.71
C ALA A 166 -11.79 -10.04 1.92
N ALA A 167 -12.07 -9.01 1.10
CA ALA A 167 -13.24 -8.96 0.22
C ALA A 167 -13.24 -10.09 -0.81
N SER A 168 -12.08 -10.43 -1.38
CA SER A 168 -11.94 -11.51 -2.39
C SER A 168 -12.38 -12.88 -1.88
N VAL A 169 -12.21 -13.12 -0.58
CA VAL A 169 -12.51 -14.41 0.06
C VAL A 169 -13.67 -14.33 1.06
N GLN A 170 -14.35 -13.19 1.13
CA GLN A 170 -15.49 -12.93 2.00
C GLN A 170 -15.18 -13.11 3.50
N LEU A 171 -13.96 -12.79 3.89
CA LEU A 171 -13.56 -12.71 5.29
C LEU A 171 -13.63 -11.26 5.78
N PRO A 172 -13.80 -11.04 7.09
CA PRO A 172 -13.67 -9.69 7.64
C PRO A 172 -12.23 -9.19 7.52
N LEU A 173 -12.06 -7.89 7.26
CA LEU A 173 -10.76 -7.25 7.41
C LEU A 173 -10.31 -7.38 8.87
N PRO A 174 -9.12 -7.90 9.16
CA PRO A 174 -8.58 -7.92 10.52
C PRO A 174 -8.50 -6.52 11.14
N ASP A 175 -8.70 -6.45 12.45
CA ASP A 175 -8.51 -5.20 13.20
C ASP A 175 -7.05 -4.76 13.11
N LEU A 176 -6.84 -3.56 12.58
CA LEU A 176 -5.55 -2.89 12.50
C LEU A 176 -5.58 -1.65 13.40
N ASP A 177 -4.48 -1.38 14.08
CA ASP A 177 -4.44 -0.28 15.04
C ASP A 177 -4.53 1.12 14.39
N ASP A 178 -4.94 2.10 15.19
CA ASP A 178 -5.15 3.48 14.76
C ASP A 178 -3.84 4.13 14.28
N GLU A 179 -2.70 3.73 14.82
CA GLU A 179 -1.38 4.22 14.44
C GLU A 179 -1.01 3.84 12.99
N LEU A 180 -1.58 2.76 12.46
CA LEU A 180 -1.47 2.39 11.05
C LEU A 180 -2.58 3.03 10.22
N THR A 181 -3.83 2.90 10.66
CA THR A 181 -5.00 3.21 9.82
C THR A 181 -5.22 4.70 9.64
N HIS A 182 -5.03 5.51 10.67
CA HIS A 182 -5.29 6.96 10.62
C HIS A 182 -4.37 7.69 9.63
N PRO A 183 -3.02 7.50 9.64
CA PRO A 183 -2.15 8.13 8.64
C PRO A 183 -2.44 7.65 7.21
N ALA A 184 -2.75 6.35 7.04
CA ALA A 184 -3.10 5.78 5.73
C ALA A 184 -4.39 6.41 5.16
N LEU A 185 -5.45 6.50 5.98
CA LEU A 185 -6.71 7.14 5.60
C LEU A 185 -6.55 8.65 5.34
N ALA A 186 -5.71 9.33 6.12
CA ALA A 186 -5.41 10.74 5.88
C ALA A 186 -4.70 10.95 4.54
N LEU A 187 -3.76 10.08 4.19
CA LEU A 187 -3.10 10.09 2.88
C LEU A 187 -4.12 9.86 1.75
N LEU A 188 -4.95 8.82 1.84
CA LEU A 188 -6.01 8.53 0.85
C LEU A 188 -6.97 9.70 0.67
N ALA A 189 -7.40 10.36 1.75
CA ALA A 189 -8.29 11.52 1.68
C ALA A 189 -7.65 12.69 0.92
N VAL A 190 -6.37 12.95 1.14
CA VAL A 190 -5.64 14.01 0.41
C VAL A 190 -5.46 13.64 -1.05
N LEU A 191 -5.11 12.38 -1.37
CA LEU A 191 -4.98 11.89 -2.73
C LEU A 191 -6.31 12.00 -3.48
N SER A 192 -7.43 11.56 -2.87
CA SER A 192 -8.78 11.74 -3.41
C SER A 192 -9.11 13.22 -3.69
N ALA A 193 -8.80 14.12 -2.75
CA ALA A 193 -9.04 15.54 -2.94
C ALA A 193 -8.20 16.14 -4.09
N ARG A 194 -7.03 15.61 -4.34
CA ARG A 194 -6.18 16.03 -5.48
C ARG A 194 -6.71 15.50 -6.80
N GLN A 195 -7.22 14.28 -6.81
CA GLN A 195 -7.77 13.62 -7.99
C GLN A 195 -9.09 14.26 -8.43
N HIS A 196 -10.03 14.43 -7.51
CA HIS A 196 -11.42 14.83 -7.78
C HIS A 196 -11.73 16.28 -7.41
N GLY A 197 -10.77 17.01 -6.83
CA GLY A 197 -10.96 18.34 -6.26
C GLY A 197 -11.50 18.32 -4.83
N THR A 198 -11.05 19.27 -4.03
CA THR A 198 -11.44 19.39 -2.60
C THR A 198 -12.96 19.38 -2.35
N PRO A 199 -13.82 20.09 -3.15
CA PRO A 199 -15.25 20.07 -2.89
C PRO A 199 -15.88 18.69 -3.06
N THR A 200 -15.43 17.90 -4.04
CA THR A 200 -15.95 16.54 -4.29
C THR A 200 -15.56 15.60 -3.16
N ALA A 201 -14.28 15.55 -2.81
CA ALA A 201 -13.78 14.72 -1.71
C ALA A 201 -14.43 15.12 -0.36
N LEU A 202 -14.55 16.42 -0.07
CA LEU A 202 -15.21 16.90 1.15
C LEU A 202 -16.66 16.45 1.24
N ARG A 203 -17.41 16.49 0.13
CA ARG A 203 -18.81 16.03 0.10
C ARG A 203 -18.90 14.52 0.28
N ALA A 204 -18.06 13.75 -0.40
CA ALA A 204 -18.04 12.30 -0.25
C ALA A 204 -17.75 11.86 1.20
N LEU A 205 -16.84 12.56 1.89
CA LEU A 205 -16.46 12.24 3.27
C LEU A 205 -17.44 12.77 4.33
N ALA A 206 -18.13 13.90 4.08
CA ALA A 206 -18.83 14.61 5.14
C ALA A 206 -20.30 14.93 4.85
N ARG A 207 -20.79 14.72 3.64
CA ARG A 207 -22.13 15.15 3.22
C ARG A 207 -22.72 14.20 2.16
N ALA A 208 -23.11 13.02 2.60
CA ALA A 208 -23.69 11.99 1.72
C ALA A 208 -24.86 12.52 0.88
N GLU A 209 -25.69 13.44 1.44
CA GLU A 209 -26.82 14.06 0.76
C GLU A 209 -26.43 15.00 -0.41
N ARG A 210 -25.13 15.33 -0.52
CA ARG A 210 -24.57 16.19 -1.58
C ARG A 210 -23.41 15.55 -2.32
N ALA A 211 -23.11 14.28 -2.02
CA ALA A 211 -22.10 13.53 -2.74
C ALA A 211 -22.58 13.24 -4.17
N THR A 212 -21.75 13.53 -5.17
CA THR A 212 -22.08 13.36 -6.59
C THR A 212 -21.62 12.01 -7.14
N GLY A 213 -20.99 11.18 -6.31
CA GLY A 213 -20.47 9.86 -6.66
C GLY A 213 -19.27 9.47 -5.79
N PRO A 214 -18.66 8.32 -6.05
CA PRO A 214 -17.45 7.90 -5.37
C PRO A 214 -16.30 8.85 -5.66
N ALA A 215 -15.43 9.04 -4.67
CA ALA A 215 -14.23 9.87 -4.78
C ALA A 215 -13.01 9.03 -4.39
N ALA A 216 -12.76 7.95 -5.15
CA ALA A 216 -11.62 7.06 -4.92
C ALA A 216 -10.29 7.80 -5.09
N ALA A 217 -9.29 7.42 -4.30
CA ALA A 217 -7.96 8.02 -4.37
C ALA A 217 -7.21 7.61 -5.64
N PHE A 218 -7.51 6.45 -6.20
CA PHE A 218 -6.85 5.84 -7.36
C PHE A 218 -7.81 5.69 -8.55
N GLY A 219 -7.24 5.58 -9.75
CA GLY A 219 -7.97 5.39 -10.99
C GLY A 219 -8.34 6.69 -11.69
N PRO A 220 -8.99 6.61 -12.86
CA PRO A 220 -9.33 7.78 -13.65
C PRO A 220 -10.39 8.65 -12.96
N VAL A 221 -10.31 9.95 -13.19
CA VAL A 221 -11.38 10.88 -12.79
C VAL A 221 -12.61 10.57 -13.63
N ALA A 222 -13.74 10.28 -12.98
CA ALA A 222 -15.01 10.16 -13.70
C ALA A 222 -15.32 11.49 -14.39
N GLY A 223 -15.44 11.46 -15.72
CA GLY A 223 -15.77 12.61 -16.55
C GLY A 223 -17.20 13.13 -16.35
#